data_e93d33b62a0a2acfa0f18befac54f8c6
#
_entry.id   e93d33b62a0a2acfa0f18befac54f8c6
#
_cell.length_a   1.000
_cell.length_b   1.000
_cell.length_c   1.000
_cell.angle_alpha   90.00
_cell.angle_beta   90.00
_cell.angle_gamma   90.00
#
_symmetry.space_group_name_H-M   'P 1'
#
loop_
_entity.id
_entity.type
_entity.pdbx_description
1 polymer ?
#
loop_
_entity_poly.entity_id
_entity_poly.type
_entity_poly.pdbx_seq_one_letter_code
_entity_poly.pdbx_strand_id
1 'polypeptide(L)'
;MNTHEYNRDSAEKYDWTPEWFGGTDFNMNLASKIAAFQDEHGLKPDGMCGPATYRRAFLKRESDIDEYKPAKIRSRNGNAIVCNGNFVPIRWSKVVLWSEPEGFQASKSNYREQVGEPRDIKQFVTHWDVCITSQSCFKVLEKRGISVHFLIDYDGTIYQTMDTQHVAHHAGGRNLNNWSVGVEINNPYYLKYNKWYMKRDLGSRPIVKDAIVHGEKLDPFLGFYFTQRGALLAL
;
A
#
# COMPACT_ATOMS: atom_id res chain seq x y z
N MET A 1 31.02 -5.80 -10.94
CA MET A 1 30.23 -6.64 -10.02
C MET A 1 29.43 -7.60 -10.89
N ASN A 2 29.58 -8.88 -10.69
CA ASN A 2 28.76 -9.85 -11.41
C ASN A 2 27.38 -10.02 -10.73
N THR A 3 26.42 -10.66 -11.41
CA THR A 3 25.03 -10.79 -10.91
C THR A 3 24.95 -11.52 -9.55
N HIS A 4 25.86 -12.47 -9.30
CA HIS A 4 25.85 -13.23 -8.03
C HIS A 4 26.34 -12.39 -6.85
N GLU A 5 27.41 -11.62 -7.07
CA GLU A 5 27.91 -10.67 -6.07
C GLU A 5 26.86 -9.63 -5.76
N TYR A 6 26.24 -9.04 -6.79
CA TYR A 6 25.16 -8.08 -6.60
C TYR A 6 24.00 -8.66 -5.77
N ASN A 7 23.57 -9.87 -6.09
CA ASN A 7 22.45 -10.49 -5.37
C ASN A 7 22.82 -10.83 -3.92
N ARG A 8 24.08 -11.22 -3.64
CA ARG A 8 24.54 -11.44 -2.27
C ARG A 8 24.56 -10.15 -1.46
N ASP A 9 25.13 -9.08 -2.02
CA ASP A 9 25.18 -7.77 -1.37
C ASP A 9 23.77 -7.20 -1.15
N SER A 10 22.86 -7.41 -2.11
CA SER A 10 21.46 -7.05 -2.01
C SER A 10 20.75 -7.84 -0.91
N ALA A 11 21.03 -9.15 -0.80
CA ALA A 11 20.45 -10.01 0.22
C ALA A 11 20.87 -9.56 1.63
N GLU A 12 22.15 -9.27 1.82
CA GLU A 12 22.66 -8.73 3.07
C GLU A 12 22.03 -7.38 3.41
N LYS A 13 21.91 -6.50 2.42
CA LYS A 13 21.35 -5.15 2.59
C LYS A 13 19.87 -5.14 2.93
N TYR A 14 19.07 -6.01 2.32
CA TYR A 14 17.62 -5.99 2.40
C TYR A 14 17.02 -7.17 3.18
N ASP A 15 17.85 -8.04 3.74
CA ASP A 15 17.45 -9.20 4.53
C ASP A 15 16.52 -10.15 3.76
N TRP A 16 16.96 -10.59 2.56
CA TRP A 16 16.28 -11.61 1.78
C TRP A 16 17.19 -12.82 1.52
N THR A 17 16.60 -13.95 1.20
CA THR A 17 17.33 -15.19 0.97
C THR A 17 16.99 -15.82 -0.40
N PRO A 18 17.85 -16.68 -0.96
CA PRO A 18 17.61 -17.32 -2.26
C PRO A 18 16.27 -18.07 -2.36
N GLU A 19 15.77 -18.58 -1.24
CA GLU A 19 14.50 -19.31 -1.15
C GLU A 19 13.31 -18.43 -1.54
N TRP A 20 13.41 -17.10 -1.43
CA TRP A 20 12.36 -16.17 -1.86
C TRP A 20 12.01 -16.33 -3.34
N PHE A 21 12.97 -16.78 -4.12
CA PHE A 21 12.84 -17.04 -5.55
C PHE A 21 12.94 -18.53 -5.88
N GLY A 22 12.85 -19.42 -4.88
CA GLY A 22 12.97 -20.86 -5.05
C GLY A 22 14.40 -21.34 -5.36
N GLY A 23 15.42 -20.55 -5.01
CA GLY A 23 16.84 -20.93 -5.08
C GLY A 23 17.35 -21.46 -3.77
N THR A 24 18.59 -21.99 -3.77
CA THR A 24 19.30 -22.42 -2.55
C THR A 24 20.60 -21.61 -2.35
N ASP A 25 21.19 -21.13 -3.44
CA ASP A 25 22.48 -20.49 -3.43
C ASP A 25 22.52 -19.29 -4.38
N PHE A 26 23.46 -18.38 -4.15
CA PHE A 26 23.73 -17.23 -5.03
C PHE A 26 24.52 -17.66 -6.28
N ASN A 27 23.82 -18.17 -7.29
CA ASN A 27 24.38 -18.71 -8.54
C ASN A 27 23.57 -18.31 -9.77
N MET A 28 23.95 -18.77 -10.96
CA MET A 28 23.23 -18.47 -12.21
C MET A 28 21.80 -18.99 -12.24
N ASN A 29 21.52 -20.10 -11.56
CA ASN A 29 20.14 -20.61 -11.46
C ASN A 29 19.24 -19.63 -10.68
N LEU A 30 19.74 -19.08 -9.56
CA LEU A 30 19.02 -18.05 -8.81
C LEU A 30 18.82 -16.80 -9.68
N ALA A 31 19.82 -16.33 -10.39
CA ALA A 31 19.67 -15.19 -11.30
C ALA A 31 18.60 -15.42 -12.38
N SER A 32 18.53 -16.62 -12.95
CA SER A 32 17.50 -16.98 -13.90
C SER A 32 16.09 -16.99 -13.27
N LYS A 33 15.97 -17.47 -12.05
CA LYS A 33 14.71 -17.46 -11.31
C LYS A 33 14.26 -16.04 -10.93
N ILE A 34 15.20 -15.18 -10.55
CA ILE A 34 14.93 -13.75 -10.32
C ILE A 34 14.48 -13.08 -11.62
N ALA A 35 15.12 -13.37 -12.76
CA ALA A 35 14.72 -12.82 -14.05
C ALA A 35 13.30 -13.28 -14.45
N ALA A 36 12.97 -14.56 -14.24
CA ALA A 36 11.61 -15.07 -14.49
C ALA A 36 10.57 -14.37 -13.60
N PHE A 37 10.87 -14.19 -12.31
CA PHE A 37 10.02 -13.46 -11.39
C PHE A 37 9.84 -11.99 -11.82
N GLN A 38 10.90 -11.34 -12.26
CA GLN A 38 10.86 -9.97 -12.77
C GLN A 38 9.95 -9.83 -13.99
N ASP A 39 10.08 -10.78 -14.94
CA ASP A 39 9.25 -10.82 -16.15
C ASP A 39 7.77 -11.01 -15.82
N GLU A 40 7.45 -11.99 -14.96
CA GLU A 40 6.08 -12.24 -14.47
C GLU A 40 5.44 -10.99 -13.85
N HIS A 41 6.25 -10.13 -13.21
CA HIS A 41 5.77 -8.95 -12.51
C HIS A 41 6.01 -7.63 -13.26
N GLY A 42 6.35 -7.67 -14.55
CA GLY A 42 6.54 -6.49 -15.39
C GLY A 42 7.75 -5.63 -15.00
N LEU A 43 8.75 -6.23 -14.36
CA LEU A 43 10.03 -5.62 -14.06
C LEU A 43 11.05 -5.95 -15.15
N LYS A 44 12.17 -5.21 -15.21
CA LYS A 44 13.26 -5.53 -16.13
C LYS A 44 13.90 -6.87 -15.74
N PRO A 45 13.90 -7.91 -16.63
CA PRO A 45 14.36 -9.26 -16.26
C PRO A 45 15.88 -9.37 -16.35
N ASP A 46 16.60 -8.65 -15.51
CA ASP A 46 18.08 -8.64 -15.49
C ASP A 46 18.69 -9.64 -14.49
N GLY A 47 17.87 -10.35 -13.73
CA GLY A 47 18.30 -11.34 -12.75
C GLY A 47 18.94 -10.74 -11.50
N MET A 48 18.85 -9.43 -11.32
CA MET A 48 19.37 -8.72 -10.15
C MET A 48 18.25 -8.30 -9.21
N CYS A 49 18.28 -8.76 -7.96
CA CYS A 49 17.31 -8.39 -6.95
C CYS A 49 17.61 -6.98 -6.39
N GLY A 50 17.36 -5.97 -7.22
CA GLY A 50 17.43 -4.57 -6.81
C GLY A 50 16.22 -4.13 -5.97
N PRO A 51 16.15 -2.84 -5.54
CA PRO A 51 15.10 -2.33 -4.66
C PRO A 51 13.67 -2.59 -5.16
N ALA A 52 13.43 -2.51 -6.48
CA ALA A 52 12.11 -2.76 -7.07
C ALA A 52 11.75 -4.26 -7.00
N THR A 53 12.68 -5.14 -7.35
CA THR A 53 12.51 -6.60 -7.29
C THR A 53 12.32 -7.05 -5.86
N TYR A 54 13.16 -6.57 -4.93
CA TYR A 54 13.02 -6.85 -3.50
C TYR A 54 11.62 -6.47 -2.98
N ARG A 55 11.17 -5.24 -3.22
CA ARG A 55 9.84 -4.80 -2.75
C ARG A 55 8.72 -5.68 -3.31
N ARG A 56 8.79 -6.06 -4.58
CA ARG A 56 7.80 -6.94 -5.20
C ARG A 56 7.81 -8.34 -4.60
N ALA A 57 8.99 -8.92 -4.38
CA ALA A 57 9.13 -10.24 -3.76
C ALA A 57 8.67 -10.23 -2.29
N PHE A 58 9.01 -9.19 -1.54
CA PHE A 58 8.56 -8.99 -0.17
C PHE A 58 7.03 -8.96 -0.10
N LEU A 59 6.37 -8.14 -0.92
CA LEU A 59 4.92 -8.04 -0.96
C LEU A 59 4.25 -9.35 -1.36
N LYS A 60 4.83 -10.10 -2.32
CA LYS A 60 4.30 -11.43 -2.69
C LYS A 60 4.35 -12.40 -1.52
N ARG A 61 5.46 -12.44 -0.80
CA ARG A 61 5.59 -13.29 0.39
C ARG A 61 4.58 -12.94 1.48
N GLU A 62 4.40 -11.64 1.77
CA GLU A 62 3.42 -11.17 2.74
C GLU A 62 1.99 -11.55 2.31
N SER A 63 1.67 -11.51 1.00
CA SER A 63 0.36 -11.92 0.49
C SER A 63 0.10 -13.42 0.59
N ASP A 64 1.15 -14.25 0.71
CA ASP A 64 1.04 -15.70 0.87
C ASP A 64 0.82 -16.15 2.33
N ILE A 65 0.92 -15.23 3.30
CA ILE A 65 0.60 -15.49 4.69
C ILE A 65 -0.91 -15.71 4.82
N ASP A 66 -1.31 -16.87 5.38
CA ASP A 66 -2.73 -17.29 5.40
C ASP A 66 -3.66 -16.29 6.08
N GLU A 67 -3.20 -15.59 7.11
CA GLU A 67 -3.98 -14.58 7.81
C GLU A 67 -4.28 -13.32 6.97
N TYR A 68 -3.51 -13.09 5.90
CA TYR A 68 -3.72 -11.98 4.96
C TYR A 68 -4.47 -12.39 3.68
N LYS A 69 -4.68 -13.69 3.45
CA LYS A 69 -5.46 -14.15 2.29
C LYS A 69 -6.93 -13.80 2.47
N PRO A 70 -7.60 -13.34 1.42
CA PRO A 70 -9.03 -13.06 1.48
C PRO A 70 -9.81 -14.30 1.92
N ALA A 71 -10.71 -14.15 2.87
CA ALA A 71 -11.63 -15.21 3.22
C ALA A 71 -12.54 -15.52 2.02
N LYS A 72 -12.82 -16.81 1.76
CA LYS A 72 -13.85 -17.16 0.76
C LYS A 72 -15.17 -16.56 1.21
N ILE A 73 -15.76 -15.70 0.38
CA ILE A 73 -17.04 -15.08 0.72
C ILE A 73 -18.17 -16.03 0.51
N ARG A 74 -19.12 -16.00 1.42
CA ARG A 74 -20.43 -16.60 1.24
C ARG A 74 -21.59 -15.59 1.32
N SER A 75 -21.35 -14.35 1.76
CA SER A 75 -22.38 -13.31 1.82
C SER A 75 -21.79 -11.92 1.99
N ARG A 76 -22.62 -10.89 1.71
CA ARG A 76 -22.34 -9.47 1.90
C ARG A 76 -22.11 -9.05 3.37
N ASN A 77 -22.26 -9.94 4.32
CA ASN A 77 -22.10 -9.66 5.76
C ASN A 77 -20.65 -9.68 6.23
N GLY A 78 -19.69 -9.74 5.32
CA GLY A 78 -18.27 -9.62 5.60
C GLY A 78 -17.70 -8.28 5.19
N ASN A 79 -16.51 -8.02 5.64
CA ASN A 79 -15.78 -6.83 5.25
C ASN A 79 -15.34 -6.95 3.79
N ALA A 80 -15.83 -6.07 2.96
CA ALA A 80 -15.57 -6.05 1.53
C ALA A 80 -15.30 -4.63 1.06
N ILE A 81 -14.48 -4.51 0.03
CA ILE A 81 -14.31 -3.29 -0.75
C ILE A 81 -15.10 -3.40 -2.05
N VAL A 82 -15.28 -2.30 -2.75
CA VAL A 82 -15.96 -2.27 -4.04
C VAL A 82 -14.96 -2.08 -5.16
N CYS A 83 -14.93 -3.01 -6.08
CA CYS A 83 -14.08 -2.99 -7.27
C CYS A 83 -14.94 -3.25 -8.52
N ASN A 84 -15.00 -2.29 -9.43
CA ASN A 84 -15.77 -2.40 -10.66
C ASN A 84 -17.24 -2.82 -10.40
N GLY A 85 -17.90 -2.14 -9.47
CA GLY A 85 -19.28 -2.40 -9.09
C GLY A 85 -19.50 -3.69 -8.28
N ASN A 86 -18.47 -4.46 -8.01
CA ASN A 86 -18.56 -5.74 -7.30
C ASN A 86 -17.96 -5.64 -5.90
N PHE A 87 -18.60 -6.32 -4.95
CA PHE A 87 -18.03 -6.48 -3.62
C PHE A 87 -16.92 -7.52 -3.65
N VAL A 88 -15.71 -7.10 -3.29
CA VAL A 88 -14.54 -7.97 -3.13
C VAL A 88 -14.24 -8.10 -1.65
N PRO A 89 -14.26 -9.29 -1.10
CA PRO A 89 -13.99 -9.48 0.32
C PRO A 89 -12.53 -9.27 0.62
N ILE A 90 -12.29 -8.68 1.76
CA ILE A 90 -10.95 -8.57 2.31
C ILE A 90 -10.92 -9.13 3.74
N ARG A 91 -9.76 -9.64 4.14
CA ARG A 91 -9.53 -10.14 5.51
C ARG A 91 -9.18 -8.98 6.44
N TRP A 92 -10.13 -8.08 6.64
CA TRP A 92 -9.96 -6.99 7.59
C TRP A 92 -11.29 -6.67 8.27
N SER A 93 -11.27 -6.42 9.56
CA SER A 93 -12.49 -6.33 10.37
C SER A 93 -13.17 -4.96 10.36
N LYS A 94 -12.48 -3.93 9.87
CA LYS A 94 -12.94 -2.55 9.93
C LYS A 94 -12.89 -1.89 8.55
N VAL A 95 -13.95 -2.07 7.79
CA VAL A 95 -14.14 -1.43 6.48
C VAL A 95 -15.40 -0.62 6.48
N VAL A 96 -15.33 0.63 6.06
CA VAL A 96 -16.45 1.57 5.92
C VAL A 96 -16.47 2.04 4.46
N LEU A 97 -17.59 1.81 3.79
CA LEU A 97 -17.79 2.24 2.40
C LEU A 97 -18.38 3.64 2.35
N TRP A 98 -18.15 4.34 1.25
CA TRP A 98 -18.68 5.70 1.02
C TRP A 98 -20.19 5.82 1.10
N SER A 99 -20.94 4.71 0.88
CA SER A 99 -22.39 4.65 0.95
C SER A 99 -22.92 4.38 2.34
N GLU A 100 -22.07 4.15 3.33
CA GLU A 100 -22.45 3.87 4.71
C GLU A 100 -22.55 5.17 5.52
N PRO A 101 -23.33 5.19 6.64
CA PRO A 101 -23.55 6.42 7.42
C PRO A 101 -22.28 7.12 7.90
N GLU A 102 -21.21 6.35 8.21
CA GLU A 102 -19.92 6.87 8.65
C GLU A 102 -18.91 6.99 7.50
N GLY A 103 -19.36 6.72 6.28
CA GLY A 103 -18.52 6.72 5.07
C GLY A 103 -18.16 8.13 4.60
N PHE A 104 -17.06 8.20 3.85
CA PHE A 104 -16.59 9.41 3.22
C PHE A 104 -16.74 9.27 1.70
N GLN A 105 -17.70 9.98 1.12
CA GLN A 105 -17.93 9.96 -0.32
C GLN A 105 -17.18 11.10 -0.98
N ALA A 106 -16.22 10.77 -1.85
CA ALA A 106 -15.52 11.76 -2.66
C ALA A 106 -16.49 12.50 -3.60
N SER A 107 -16.36 13.81 -3.68
CA SER A 107 -17.13 14.63 -4.61
C SER A 107 -16.83 14.25 -6.07
N LYS A 108 -17.85 14.16 -6.90
CA LYS A 108 -17.70 13.80 -8.33
C LYS A 108 -16.76 14.71 -9.13
N SER A 109 -16.59 15.94 -8.69
CA SER A 109 -15.64 16.89 -9.27
C SER A 109 -14.17 16.54 -8.99
N ASN A 110 -13.90 15.72 -7.95
CA ASN A 110 -12.57 15.44 -7.46
C ASN A 110 -11.98 14.13 -8.00
N TYR A 111 -12.70 13.42 -8.85
CA TYR A 111 -12.24 12.23 -9.55
C TYR A 111 -12.88 12.14 -10.94
N ARG A 112 -12.36 11.27 -11.80
CA ARG A 112 -12.96 10.99 -13.10
C ARG A 112 -13.74 9.68 -13.04
N GLU A 113 -15.02 9.72 -13.34
CA GLU A 113 -15.82 8.51 -13.51
C GLU A 113 -15.29 7.69 -14.70
N GLN A 114 -15.12 6.40 -14.49
CA GLN A 114 -14.85 5.43 -15.52
C GLN A 114 -16.13 4.63 -15.76
N VAL A 115 -16.61 4.67 -17.00
CA VAL A 115 -17.80 3.96 -17.45
C VAL A 115 -17.39 2.99 -18.57
N GLY A 116 -18.00 1.82 -18.60
CA GLY A 116 -17.68 0.79 -19.60
C GLY A 116 -16.56 -0.14 -19.13
N GLU A 117 -15.54 -0.31 -19.96
CA GLU A 117 -14.46 -1.25 -19.70
C GLU A 117 -13.71 -0.95 -18.40
N PRO A 118 -13.34 -1.99 -17.62
CA PRO A 118 -12.55 -1.82 -16.41
C PRO A 118 -11.22 -1.14 -16.66
N ARG A 119 -10.74 -0.37 -15.68
CA ARG A 119 -9.39 0.20 -15.74
C ARG A 119 -8.33 -0.88 -15.66
N ASP A 120 -7.25 -0.69 -16.38
CA ASP A 120 -6.02 -1.48 -16.22
C ASP A 120 -5.19 -0.93 -15.05
N ILE A 121 -5.46 -1.43 -13.84
CA ILE A 121 -4.78 -1.01 -12.61
C ILE A 121 -3.44 -1.75 -12.51
N LYS A 122 -2.34 -0.98 -12.53
CA LYS A 122 -0.96 -1.49 -12.51
C LYS A 122 -0.21 -1.16 -11.23
N GLN A 123 -0.73 -0.21 -10.44
CA GLN A 123 0.00 0.35 -9.30
C GLN A 123 -0.91 0.59 -8.13
N PHE A 124 -0.34 0.40 -6.95
CA PHE A 124 -0.91 0.80 -5.67
C PHE A 124 -0.01 1.89 -5.09
N VAL A 125 -0.54 3.10 -4.92
CA VAL A 125 0.23 4.27 -4.48
C VAL A 125 -0.17 4.63 -3.07
N THR A 126 0.78 4.56 -2.14
CA THR A 126 0.58 4.91 -0.74
C THR A 126 1.11 6.32 -0.46
N HIS A 127 0.34 7.09 0.29
CA HIS A 127 0.69 8.43 0.76
C HIS A 127 0.67 8.48 2.28
N TRP A 128 1.45 9.39 2.87
CA TRP A 128 1.28 9.87 4.23
C TRP A 128 0.39 11.09 4.23
N ASP A 129 -0.71 11.05 4.96
CA ASP A 129 -1.71 12.11 4.93
C ASP A 129 -1.34 13.35 5.76
N VAL A 130 -0.33 13.23 6.64
CA VAL A 130 0.10 14.29 7.58
C VAL A 130 -1.07 14.87 8.40
N CYS A 131 -2.14 14.09 8.57
CA CYS A 131 -3.32 14.43 9.34
C CYS A 131 -3.39 13.62 10.63
N ILE A 132 -4.31 13.95 11.53
CA ILE A 132 -4.50 13.24 12.80
C ILE A 132 -5.56 12.13 12.67
N THR A 133 -6.50 12.27 11.74
CA THR A 133 -7.55 11.28 11.45
C THR A 133 -7.83 11.23 9.96
N SER A 134 -8.35 10.10 9.46
CA SER A 134 -8.81 9.98 8.08
C SER A 134 -9.92 10.98 7.74
N GLN A 135 -10.79 11.31 8.68
CA GLN A 135 -11.81 12.34 8.48
C GLN A 135 -11.19 13.73 8.21
N SER A 136 -10.12 14.08 8.95
CA SER A 136 -9.44 15.35 8.71
C SER A 136 -8.69 15.35 7.38
N CYS A 137 -8.08 14.22 7.00
CA CYS A 137 -7.47 14.04 5.70
C CYS A 137 -8.51 14.19 4.57
N PHE A 138 -9.62 13.48 4.65
CA PHE A 138 -10.70 13.56 3.68
C PHE A 138 -11.17 15.00 3.42
N LYS A 139 -11.41 15.77 4.49
CA LYS A 139 -11.79 17.19 4.37
C LYS A 139 -10.72 18.04 3.66
N VAL A 140 -9.45 17.74 3.88
CA VAL A 140 -8.35 18.43 3.19
C VAL A 140 -8.34 18.07 1.71
N LEU A 141 -8.48 16.79 1.36
CA LEU A 141 -8.53 16.33 -0.02
C LEU A 141 -9.69 16.97 -0.77
N GLU A 142 -10.89 16.96 -0.18
CA GLU A 142 -12.09 17.60 -0.74
C GLU A 142 -11.87 19.09 -1.02
N LYS A 143 -11.31 19.83 -0.05
CA LYS A 143 -11.00 21.26 -0.21
C LYS A 143 -9.96 21.51 -1.33
N ARG A 144 -9.05 20.56 -1.56
CA ARG A 144 -8.01 20.68 -2.59
C ARG A 144 -8.47 20.23 -3.98
N GLY A 145 -9.70 19.71 -4.12
CA GLY A 145 -10.22 19.18 -5.38
C GLY A 145 -9.50 17.91 -5.84
N ILE A 146 -9.01 17.09 -4.89
CA ILE A 146 -8.32 15.83 -5.14
C ILE A 146 -8.96 14.70 -4.34
N SER A 147 -8.63 13.46 -4.66
CA SER A 147 -9.24 12.27 -4.05
C SER A 147 -8.28 11.11 -3.99
N VAL A 148 -8.55 10.13 -3.14
CA VAL A 148 -7.94 8.80 -3.11
C VAL A 148 -9.04 7.76 -3.04
N HIS A 149 -8.74 6.49 -3.33
CA HIS A 149 -9.71 5.41 -3.22
C HIS A 149 -9.92 4.98 -1.77
N PHE A 150 -8.83 4.98 -0.98
CA PHE A 150 -8.86 4.51 0.39
C PHE A 150 -8.15 5.48 1.34
N LEU A 151 -8.67 5.50 2.57
CA LEU A 151 -8.01 6.12 3.72
C LEU A 151 -7.87 5.04 4.80
N ILE A 152 -6.70 4.92 5.41
CA ILE A 152 -6.46 4.02 6.54
C ILE A 152 -6.25 4.87 7.78
N ASP A 153 -7.20 4.81 8.72
CA ASP A 153 -7.13 5.59 9.95
C ASP A 153 -6.10 5.02 10.94
N TYR A 154 -5.82 5.77 12.00
CA TYR A 154 -4.85 5.41 13.04
C TYR A 154 -5.19 4.09 13.77
N ASP A 155 -6.45 3.69 13.82
CA ASP A 155 -6.91 2.43 14.42
C ASP A 155 -6.96 1.26 13.43
N GLY A 156 -6.58 1.49 12.16
CA GLY A 156 -6.62 0.52 11.08
C GLY A 156 -7.97 0.44 10.36
N THR A 157 -8.94 1.32 10.65
CA THR A 157 -10.19 1.40 9.88
C THR A 157 -9.87 1.81 8.45
N ILE A 158 -10.36 1.02 7.48
CA ILE A 158 -10.28 1.32 6.06
C ILE A 158 -11.56 2.06 5.66
N TYR A 159 -11.43 3.27 5.16
CA TYR A 159 -12.51 4.00 4.51
C TYR A 159 -12.31 3.93 3.01
N GLN A 160 -13.27 3.38 2.28
CA GLN A 160 -13.29 3.46 0.83
C GLN A 160 -14.15 4.65 0.41
N THR A 161 -13.60 5.57 -0.38
CA THR A 161 -14.25 6.85 -0.74
C THR A 161 -14.98 6.82 -2.08
N MET A 162 -14.67 5.83 -2.91
CA MET A 162 -15.27 5.58 -4.23
C MET A 162 -14.91 4.18 -4.72
N ASP A 163 -15.59 3.71 -5.77
CA ASP A 163 -15.21 2.48 -6.47
C ASP A 163 -13.79 2.58 -7.06
N THR A 164 -12.99 1.52 -6.94
CA THR A 164 -11.65 1.48 -7.53
C THR A 164 -11.65 1.57 -9.06
N GLN A 165 -12.79 1.36 -9.70
CA GLN A 165 -12.94 1.57 -11.15
C GLN A 165 -12.77 3.05 -11.53
N HIS A 166 -13.14 3.99 -10.69
CA HIS A 166 -13.00 5.40 -10.97
C HIS A 166 -11.54 5.84 -10.86
N VAL A 167 -11.20 6.97 -11.45
CA VAL A 167 -9.83 7.50 -11.47
C VAL A 167 -9.71 8.59 -10.40
N ALA A 168 -9.15 8.26 -9.27
CA ALA A 168 -8.85 9.25 -8.23
C ALA A 168 -7.72 10.19 -8.67
N HIS A 169 -7.77 11.42 -8.22
CA HIS A 169 -6.75 12.45 -8.50
C HIS A 169 -5.78 12.57 -7.32
N HIS A 170 -4.72 11.74 -7.28
CA HIS A 170 -3.80 11.68 -6.13
C HIS A 170 -2.31 11.67 -6.48
N ALA A 171 -1.92 11.28 -7.70
CA ALA A 171 -0.53 10.99 -8.04
C ALA A 171 0.14 12.06 -8.93
N GLY A 172 -0.45 13.25 -9.03
CA GLY A 172 0.12 14.41 -9.74
C GLY A 172 0.24 14.27 -11.27
N GLY A 173 -0.14 13.15 -11.85
CA GLY A 173 -0.06 12.90 -13.29
C GLY A 173 -1.22 12.07 -13.82
N ARG A 174 -1.72 12.43 -15.04
CA ARG A 174 -2.85 11.74 -15.65
C ARG A 174 -2.59 10.23 -15.80
N ASN A 175 -1.42 9.83 -16.27
CA ASN A 175 -1.09 8.42 -16.49
C ASN A 175 -1.02 7.65 -15.18
N LEU A 176 -0.36 8.22 -14.16
CA LEU A 176 -0.27 7.60 -12.83
C LEU A 176 -1.65 7.42 -12.21
N ASN A 177 -2.50 8.46 -12.26
CA ASN A 177 -3.88 8.36 -11.77
C ASN A 177 -4.69 7.29 -12.52
N ASN A 178 -4.53 7.17 -13.84
CA ASN A 178 -5.25 6.19 -14.64
C ASN A 178 -4.89 4.74 -14.26
N TRP A 179 -3.65 4.49 -13.87
CA TRP A 179 -3.11 3.13 -13.64
C TRP A 179 -2.98 2.77 -12.18
N SER A 180 -3.41 3.62 -11.26
CA SER A 180 -3.20 3.38 -9.84
C SER A 180 -4.46 3.42 -9.00
N VAL A 181 -4.38 2.69 -7.88
CA VAL A 181 -5.24 2.89 -6.71
C VAL A 181 -4.45 3.70 -5.69
N GLY A 182 -5.04 4.78 -5.19
CA GLY A 182 -4.42 5.64 -4.19
C GLY A 182 -4.93 5.36 -2.79
N VAL A 183 -4.02 5.36 -1.83
CA VAL A 183 -4.30 5.17 -0.40
C VAL A 183 -3.58 6.22 0.42
N GLU A 184 -4.29 6.96 1.23
CA GLU A 184 -3.72 7.80 2.29
C GLU A 184 -3.69 7.03 3.60
N ILE A 185 -2.53 6.96 4.24
CA ILE A 185 -2.37 6.31 5.54
C ILE A 185 -2.22 7.38 6.60
N ASN A 186 -3.14 7.39 7.56
CA ASN A 186 -3.12 8.37 8.62
C ASN A 186 -1.81 8.32 9.41
N ASN A 187 -0.99 9.31 9.22
CA ASN A 187 0.26 9.51 9.94
C ASN A 187 0.69 10.98 9.90
N PRO A 188 0.74 11.68 11.02
CA PRO A 188 1.14 13.08 11.08
C PRO A 188 2.64 13.28 10.88
N TYR A 189 3.45 12.21 10.70
CA TYR A 189 4.87 12.23 10.44
C TYR A 189 5.72 12.81 11.60
N TYR A 190 5.41 14.01 12.07
CA TYR A 190 6.23 14.73 13.06
C TYR A 190 6.14 14.17 14.47
N LEU A 191 7.29 13.94 15.14
CA LEU A 191 7.38 13.39 16.51
C LEU A 191 6.52 14.13 17.53
N LYS A 192 6.40 15.45 17.40
CA LYS A 192 5.60 16.30 18.31
C LYS A 192 4.14 15.88 18.44
N TYR A 193 3.59 15.18 17.42
CA TYR A 193 2.21 14.72 17.43
C TYR A 193 2.01 13.37 18.11
N ASN A 194 3.09 12.66 18.48
CA ASN A 194 2.97 11.36 19.14
C ASN A 194 2.08 11.39 20.39
N LYS A 195 2.17 12.48 21.16
CA LYS A 195 1.32 12.71 22.34
C LYS A 195 -0.19 12.63 22.09
N TRP A 196 -0.64 12.92 20.88
CA TRP A 196 -2.05 12.85 20.50
C TRP A 196 -2.55 11.41 20.39
N TYR A 197 -1.67 10.49 19.95
CA TYR A 197 -1.98 9.06 19.82
C TYR A 197 -1.91 8.35 21.17
N MET A 198 -0.96 8.74 22.02
CA MET A 198 -0.84 8.19 23.38
C MET A 198 -2.12 8.40 24.21
N LYS A 199 -2.90 9.43 23.91
CA LYS A 199 -4.17 9.72 24.59
C LYS A 199 -5.35 8.89 24.07
N ARG A 200 -5.17 8.04 23.08
CA ARG A 200 -6.23 7.28 22.39
C ARG A 200 -6.18 5.78 22.66
N ASP A 201 -5.55 5.34 23.72
CA ASP A 201 -5.36 3.93 24.09
C ASP A 201 -4.67 3.07 23.03
N LEU A 202 -4.05 3.71 22.03
CA LEU A 202 -3.28 3.05 20.97
C LEU A 202 -1.78 3.01 21.28
N GLY A 203 -1.37 3.59 22.41
CA GLY A 203 0.01 3.74 22.78
C GLY A 203 0.78 4.73 21.88
N SER A 204 2.09 4.72 22.03
CA SER A 204 3.00 5.54 21.24
C SER A 204 3.14 4.95 19.82
N ARG A 205 3.19 5.81 18.81
CA ARG A 205 3.56 5.37 17.47
C ARG A 205 5.00 4.89 17.41
N PRO A 206 5.32 3.92 16.55
CA PRO A 206 6.70 3.55 16.27
C PRO A 206 7.48 4.78 15.79
N ILE A 207 8.72 4.91 16.25
CA ILE A 207 9.62 5.96 15.76
C ILE A 207 10.59 5.32 14.78
N VAL A 208 10.56 5.78 13.54
CA VAL A 208 11.51 5.39 12.51
C VAL A 208 12.74 6.28 12.63
N LYS A 209 13.89 5.65 12.78
CA LYS A 209 15.20 6.32 12.83
C LYS A 209 16.05 5.83 11.66
N ASP A 210 16.99 6.67 11.27
CA ASP A 210 18.01 6.32 10.27
C ASP A 210 17.46 5.92 8.89
N ALA A 211 16.24 6.36 8.55
CA ALA A 211 15.67 6.17 7.23
C ALA A 211 16.46 6.97 6.18
N ILE A 212 16.76 6.34 5.05
CA ILE A 212 17.43 6.96 3.91
C ILE A 212 16.47 6.98 2.72
N VAL A 213 16.22 8.15 2.18
CA VAL A 213 15.36 8.34 0.99
C VAL A 213 16.18 9.11 -0.05
N HIS A 214 16.29 8.54 -1.25
CA HIS A 214 17.11 9.10 -2.34
C HIS A 214 18.55 9.45 -1.94
N GLY A 215 19.13 8.65 -1.01
CA GLY A 215 20.50 8.86 -0.51
C GLY A 215 20.62 9.87 0.65
N GLU A 216 19.55 10.54 1.01
CA GLU A 216 19.50 11.49 2.13
C GLU A 216 18.95 10.83 3.39
N LYS A 217 19.65 11.01 4.53
CA LYS A 217 19.16 10.56 5.83
C LYS A 217 18.06 11.49 6.32
N LEU A 218 16.93 10.91 6.66
CA LEU A 218 15.81 11.65 7.23
C LEU A 218 15.95 11.83 8.74
N ASP A 219 15.42 12.94 9.25
CA ASP A 219 15.18 13.10 10.67
C ASP A 219 14.22 12.03 11.20
N PRO A 220 14.31 11.62 12.47
CA PRO A 220 13.37 10.65 13.03
C PRO A 220 11.91 11.09 12.89
N PHE A 221 11.05 10.17 12.49
CA PHE A 221 9.62 10.45 12.26
C PHE A 221 8.72 9.33 12.81
N LEU A 222 7.41 9.59 12.88
CA LEU A 222 6.41 8.62 13.30
C LEU A 222 6.14 7.62 12.18
N GLY A 223 6.27 6.33 12.47
CA GLY A 223 5.91 5.23 11.59
C GLY A 223 4.44 4.80 11.72
N PHE A 224 4.02 3.86 10.87
CA PHE A 224 2.68 3.28 10.92
C PHE A 224 2.53 2.30 12.08
N TYR A 225 1.35 2.26 12.69
CA TYR A 225 0.98 1.20 13.61
C TYR A 225 0.92 -0.15 12.90
N PHE A 226 1.08 -1.22 13.67
CA PHE A 226 0.92 -2.59 13.15
C PHE A 226 -0.45 -2.81 12.52
N THR A 227 -1.52 -2.29 13.14
CA THR A 227 -2.90 -2.33 12.62
C THR A 227 -3.03 -1.65 11.27
N GLN A 228 -2.34 -0.52 11.05
CA GLN A 228 -2.35 0.16 9.74
C GLN A 228 -1.60 -0.64 8.68
N ARG A 229 -0.51 -1.32 9.04
CA ARG A 229 0.19 -2.22 8.13
C ARG A 229 -0.68 -3.40 7.73
N GLY A 230 -1.37 -4.02 8.70
CA GLY A 230 -2.32 -5.10 8.43
C GLY A 230 -3.47 -4.65 7.52
N ALA A 231 -4.04 -3.46 7.76
CA ALA A 231 -5.07 -2.89 6.91
C ALA A 231 -4.58 -2.65 5.46
N LEU A 232 -3.35 -2.14 5.32
CA LEU A 232 -2.73 -1.90 4.01
C LEU A 232 -2.48 -3.21 3.24
N LEU A 233 -2.08 -4.27 3.95
CA LEU A 233 -1.85 -5.59 3.35
C LEU A 233 -3.15 -6.32 2.99
N ALA A 234 -4.27 -5.95 3.61
CA ALA A 234 -5.58 -6.51 3.32
C ALA A 234 -6.25 -5.90 2.08
N LEU A 235 -5.82 -4.70 1.66
CA LEU A 235 -6.21 -4.05 0.41
C LEU A 235 -5.47 -4.60 -0.80
#